data_c3c42f3613e3d573919a34a83129891d
#
_entry.id   c3c42f3613e3d573919a34a83129891d
#
_cell.length_a   1.000
_cell.length_b   1.000
_cell.length_c   1.000
_cell.angle_alpha   90.00
_cell.angle_beta   90.00
_cell.angle_gamma   90.00
#
_symmetry.space_group_name_H-M   'P 1'
#
loop_
_entity.id
_entity.type
_entity.pdbx_description
1 polymer ?
#
loop_
_entity_poly.entity_id
_entity_poly.type
_entity_poly.pdbx_seq_one_letter_code
_entity_poly.pdbx_strand_id
1 'polypeptide(L)'
;MKYQWKDNKKFAFTIVDDTDGASVETIQPVYDCLYKNGIITTKTVWMKPPRDYFPGDSMEHAAYRDYVLQLQRQGFEIAFHDIGSGV
;
A
#
# COMPACT_ATOMS: atom_id res chain seq x y z
N MET A 1 -10.33 -1.88 -31.26
CA MET A 1 -9.01 -2.39 -30.90
C MET A 1 -9.17 -3.46 -29.83
N LYS A 2 -8.55 -4.60 -30.03
CA LYS A 2 -8.57 -5.65 -29.02
C LYS A 2 -7.24 -5.68 -28.29
N TYR A 3 -7.29 -5.66 -26.97
CA TYR A 3 -6.10 -5.87 -26.17
C TYR A 3 -5.85 -7.36 -26.01
N GLN A 4 -4.58 -7.73 -26.15
CA GLN A 4 -4.15 -9.06 -25.76
C GLN A 4 -3.47 -8.96 -24.40
N TRP A 5 -4.09 -9.58 -23.41
CA TRP A 5 -3.51 -9.64 -22.07
C TRP A 5 -2.43 -10.72 -22.02
N LYS A 6 -1.46 -10.51 -21.15
CA LYS A 6 -0.38 -11.45 -20.94
C LYS A 6 -0.93 -12.85 -20.63
N ASP A 7 -0.29 -13.88 -21.18
CA ASP A 7 -0.64 -15.29 -20.96
C ASP A 7 -2.08 -15.63 -21.34
N ASN A 8 -2.60 -14.98 -22.36
CA ASN A 8 -3.96 -15.21 -22.88
C ASN A 8 -5.07 -14.99 -21.84
N LYS A 9 -4.82 -14.14 -20.86
CA LYS A 9 -5.82 -13.80 -19.87
C LYS A 9 -6.93 -12.96 -20.50
N LYS A 10 -8.14 -13.09 -19.96
CA LYS A 10 -9.31 -12.38 -20.50
C LYS A 10 -9.37 -10.94 -20.02
N PHE A 11 -8.79 -10.66 -18.84
CA PHE A 11 -8.78 -9.32 -18.27
C PHE A 11 -7.62 -9.20 -17.29
N ALA A 12 -7.34 -7.96 -16.88
CA ALA A 12 -6.39 -7.66 -15.81
C ALA A 12 -7.00 -6.61 -14.89
N PHE A 13 -6.63 -6.64 -13.62
CA PHE A 13 -7.01 -5.60 -12.68
C PHE A 13 -5.84 -5.35 -11.73
N THR A 14 -5.84 -4.17 -11.13
CA THR A 14 -4.83 -3.82 -10.14
C THR A 14 -5.51 -3.09 -8.99
N ILE A 15 -4.88 -3.12 -7.83
CA ILE A 15 -5.35 -2.43 -6.64
C ILE A 15 -4.26 -1.46 -6.19
N VAL A 16 -4.63 -0.20 -6.07
CA VAL A 16 -3.76 0.83 -5.48
C VAL A 16 -4.40 1.21 -4.15
N ASP A 17 -3.68 1.00 -3.08
CA ASP A 17 -4.19 1.17 -1.72
C ASP A 17 -3.77 2.52 -1.15
N ASP A 18 -4.75 3.34 -0.86
CA ASP A 18 -4.57 4.66 -0.27
C ASP A 18 -4.10 4.56 1.18
N THR A 19 -3.24 5.50 1.59
CA THR A 19 -2.63 5.44 2.91
C THR A 19 -3.40 6.20 4.00
N ASP A 20 -4.46 6.92 3.64
CA ASP A 20 -5.22 7.70 4.63
C ASP A 20 -5.75 6.78 5.72
N GLY A 21 -5.41 7.09 6.98
CA GLY A 21 -5.84 6.28 8.11
C GLY A 21 -5.03 5.01 8.34
N ALA A 22 -3.96 4.78 7.57
CA ALA A 22 -3.18 3.55 7.69
C ALA A 22 -2.29 3.55 8.92
N SER A 23 -2.30 2.43 9.64
CA SER A 23 -1.36 2.14 10.73
C SER A 23 -1.08 0.64 10.68
N VAL A 24 -0.07 0.17 11.40
CA VAL A 24 0.19 -1.28 11.45
C VAL A 24 -1.06 -2.02 11.90
N GLU A 25 -1.74 -1.52 12.92
CA GLU A 25 -2.95 -2.16 13.46
C GLU A 25 -4.07 -2.26 12.44
N THR A 26 -4.26 -1.23 11.62
CA THR A 26 -5.36 -1.21 10.65
C THR A 26 -5.06 -2.01 9.40
N ILE A 27 -3.81 -2.01 8.94
CA ILE A 27 -3.48 -2.64 7.66
C ILE A 27 -2.99 -4.09 7.78
N GLN A 28 -2.44 -4.48 8.92
CA GLN A 28 -1.86 -5.82 9.05
C GLN A 28 -2.87 -6.95 8.78
N PRO A 29 -4.09 -6.92 9.34
CA PRO A 29 -5.06 -7.98 9.02
C PRO A 29 -5.42 -8.02 7.53
N VAL A 30 -5.50 -6.86 6.89
CA VAL A 30 -5.83 -6.79 5.47
C VAL A 30 -4.69 -7.37 4.63
N TYR A 31 -3.45 -6.98 4.91
CA TYR A 31 -2.31 -7.43 4.14
C TYR A 31 -1.96 -8.88 4.40
N ASP A 32 -2.20 -9.39 5.60
CA ASP A 32 -2.07 -10.83 5.87
C ASP A 32 -3.04 -11.62 4.99
N CYS A 33 -4.28 -11.14 4.88
CA CYS A 33 -5.29 -11.76 4.03
C CYS A 33 -4.91 -11.70 2.54
N LEU A 34 -4.45 -10.55 2.07
CA LEU A 34 -4.02 -10.37 0.69
C LEU A 34 -2.86 -11.31 0.35
N TYR A 35 -1.85 -11.33 1.20
CA TYR A 35 -0.67 -12.15 0.96
C TYR A 35 -1.03 -13.64 0.94
N LYS A 36 -1.84 -14.07 1.91
CA LYS A 36 -2.30 -15.45 2.02
C LYS A 36 -3.05 -15.89 0.76
N ASN A 37 -3.78 -14.98 0.14
CA ASN A 37 -4.58 -15.29 -1.05
C ASN A 37 -3.87 -14.96 -2.37
N GLY A 38 -2.59 -14.59 -2.32
CA GLY A 38 -1.80 -14.32 -3.52
C GLY A 38 -2.17 -13.04 -4.25
N ILE A 39 -2.81 -12.10 -3.56
CA ILE A 39 -3.21 -10.83 -4.15
C ILE A 39 -2.16 -9.78 -3.78
N ILE A 40 -1.49 -9.25 -4.78
CA ILE A 40 -0.42 -8.25 -4.60
C ILE A 40 -0.94 -6.89 -5.03
N THR A 41 -0.83 -5.92 -4.15
CA THR A 41 -1.29 -4.54 -4.38
C THR A 41 -0.12 -3.58 -4.48
N THR A 42 -0.42 -2.36 -4.89
CA THR A 42 0.46 -1.21 -4.71
C THR A 42 0.02 -0.49 -3.44
N LYS A 43 0.88 -0.48 -2.42
CA LYS A 43 0.63 0.21 -1.17
C LYS A 43 1.23 1.61 -1.24
N THR A 44 0.41 2.64 -1.07
CA THR A 44 0.92 4.00 -1.00
C THR A 44 1.25 4.38 0.43
N VAL A 45 2.21 5.28 0.59
CA VAL A 45 2.71 5.70 1.91
C VAL A 45 2.99 7.21 1.91
N TRP A 46 2.84 7.81 3.08
CA TRP A 46 3.34 9.16 3.34
C TRP A 46 4.77 9.09 3.84
N MET A 47 5.62 10.00 3.36
CA MET A 47 6.99 10.12 3.85
C MET A 47 7.05 10.88 5.16
N LYS A 48 6.19 11.86 5.34
CA LYS A 48 6.08 12.71 6.52
C LYS A 48 4.74 12.49 7.21
N PRO A 49 4.64 12.74 8.51
CA PRO A 49 3.36 12.62 9.21
C PRO A 49 2.30 13.50 8.58
N PRO A 50 1.02 13.07 8.59
CA PRO A 50 -0.06 13.89 8.10
C PRO A 50 -0.25 15.15 8.96
N ARG A 51 -0.84 16.18 8.37
CA ARG A 51 -1.10 17.43 9.06
C ARG A 51 -2.34 17.34 9.93
N ASP A 52 -2.30 18.07 11.03
CA ASP A 52 -3.43 18.27 11.92
C ASP A 52 -4.03 16.96 12.43
N TYR A 53 -5.30 16.78 12.21
CA TYR A 53 -6.06 15.64 12.71
C TYR A 53 -6.23 14.52 11.71
N PHE A 54 -5.53 14.58 10.57
CA PHE A 54 -5.60 13.49 9.60
C PHE A 54 -5.00 12.23 10.21
N PRO A 55 -5.74 11.11 10.24
CA PRO A 55 -5.21 9.89 10.82
C PRO A 55 -4.27 9.17 9.86
N GLY A 56 -3.34 8.44 10.41
CA GLY A 56 -2.44 7.58 9.64
C GLY A 56 -0.99 7.78 10.01
N ASP A 57 -0.21 6.72 9.80
CA ASP A 57 1.22 6.74 10.05
C ASP A 57 2.00 7.07 8.78
N SER A 58 3.26 7.45 8.95
CA SER A 58 4.16 7.77 7.85
C SER A 58 5.43 6.95 7.96
N MET A 59 6.31 7.09 6.96
CA MET A 59 7.61 6.40 6.97
C MET A 59 8.56 6.91 8.05
N GLU A 60 8.21 8.01 8.73
CA GLU A 60 8.97 8.45 9.90
C GLU A 60 8.62 7.64 11.16
N HIS A 61 7.48 6.98 11.17
CA HIS A 61 7.06 6.13 12.29
C HIS A 61 7.76 4.77 12.16
N ALA A 62 8.66 4.45 13.08
CA ALA A 62 9.55 3.29 12.94
C ALA A 62 8.82 1.97 12.77
N ALA A 63 7.81 1.69 13.59
CA ALA A 63 7.06 0.42 13.49
C ALA A 63 6.32 0.30 12.17
N TYR A 64 5.73 1.40 11.71
CA TYR A 64 5.04 1.42 10.42
C TYR A 64 6.01 1.22 9.26
N ARG A 65 7.13 1.94 9.29
CA ARG A 65 8.17 1.80 8.27
C ARG A 65 8.69 0.37 8.18
N ASP A 66 8.96 -0.26 9.33
CA ASP A 66 9.46 -1.62 9.34
C ASP A 66 8.45 -2.59 8.74
N TYR A 67 7.16 -2.39 9.04
CA TYR A 67 6.10 -3.21 8.46
C TYR A 67 5.98 -3.01 6.94
N VAL A 68 6.05 -1.76 6.48
CA VAL A 68 6.01 -1.45 5.04
C VAL A 68 7.18 -2.11 4.31
N LEU A 69 8.39 -2.09 4.90
CA LEU A 69 9.55 -2.76 4.32
C LEU A 69 9.34 -4.27 4.26
N GLN A 70 8.67 -4.85 5.25
CA GLN A 70 8.28 -6.26 5.22
C GLN A 70 7.34 -6.54 4.05
N LEU A 71 6.34 -5.69 3.84
CA LEU A 71 5.43 -5.83 2.70
C LEU A 71 6.18 -5.78 1.37
N GLN A 72 7.16 -4.89 1.26
CA GLN A 72 7.99 -4.82 0.06
C GLN A 72 8.74 -6.12 -0.17
N ARG A 73 9.30 -6.71 0.88
CA ARG A 73 9.99 -8.00 0.78
C ARG A 73 9.04 -9.13 0.40
N GLN A 74 7.76 -9.01 0.73
CA GLN A 74 6.73 -9.98 0.36
C GLN A 74 6.25 -9.80 -1.08
N GLY A 75 6.69 -8.76 -1.77
CA GLY A 75 6.35 -8.54 -3.17
C GLY A 75 5.36 -7.43 -3.44
N PHE A 76 4.83 -6.77 -2.41
CA PHE A 76 3.96 -5.61 -2.61
C PHE A 76 4.76 -4.43 -3.12
N GLU A 77 4.18 -3.68 -4.08
CA GLU A 77 4.79 -2.44 -4.56
C GLU A 77 4.52 -1.33 -3.56
N ILE A 78 5.54 -0.54 -3.25
CA ILE A 78 5.41 0.61 -2.36
C ILE A 78 5.59 1.87 -3.18
N ALA A 79 4.64 2.79 -3.07
CA ALA A 79 4.63 4.04 -3.82
C ALA A 79 4.32 5.22 -2.91
N PHE A 80 4.61 6.42 -3.36
CA PHE A 80 4.28 7.63 -2.61
C PHE A 80 2.81 7.98 -2.75
N HIS A 81 2.22 8.37 -1.63
CA HIS A 81 0.90 9.01 -1.59
C HIS A 81 1.13 10.46 -1.18
N ASP A 82 1.88 11.19 -1.96
CA ASP A 82 2.35 12.52 -1.58
C ASP A 82 3.41 12.48 -0.47
N ILE A 83 3.96 13.63 -0.12
CA ILE A 83 4.94 13.73 0.96
C ILE A 83 4.24 13.59 2.31
N GLY A 84 3.10 14.26 2.45
CA GLY A 84 2.24 14.18 3.62
C GLY A 84 0.93 14.88 3.31
N SER A 85 -0.12 14.64 4.12
CA SER A 85 -1.41 15.25 3.87
C SER A 85 -1.32 16.78 3.99
N GLY A 86 -1.94 17.49 3.06
CA GLY A 86 -2.01 18.94 3.09
C GLY A 86 -0.70 19.67 2.79
N VAL A 87 0.22 18.99 2.16
CA VAL A 87 1.49 19.59 1.73
C VAL A 87 1.37 20.15 0.31
#